data_8709d623b870fc8f0b51ba8c712ee71d
#
_entry.id   8709d623b870fc8f0b51ba8c712ee71d
#
_cell.length_a   1.000
_cell.length_b   1.000
_cell.length_c   1.000
_cell.angle_alpha   90.00
_cell.angle_beta   90.00
_cell.angle_gamma   90.00
#
_symmetry.space_group_name_H-M   'P 1'
#
loop_
_entity.id
_entity.type
_entity.pdbx_description
1 polymer ?
#
loop_
_entity_poly.entity_id
_entity_poly.type
_entity_poly.pdbx_seq_one_letter_code
_entity_poly.pdbx_strand_id
1 'polypeptide(L)'
;MTGVYHSRPPLQRLLEATMPGRAPAAPPVDFNRGEVVVVSLGPRSSSGYSLRVQRVVERRRGIYVYLREQTPGLSDPVDPRVTYPYRALALASSSKPVYVKLHGRP
;
A
#
# COMPACT_ATOMS: atom_id res chain seq x y z
N MET A 1 4.06 2.14 6.73
CA MET A 1 5.26 1.48 6.19
C MET A 1 5.21 1.47 4.66
N THR A 2 6.33 1.71 4.05
CA THR A 2 6.45 1.82 2.59
C THR A 2 7.64 0.99 2.11
N GLY A 3 7.49 0.31 0.98
CA GLY A 3 8.60 -0.42 0.38
C GLY A 3 8.44 -0.56 -1.12
N VAL A 4 9.56 -0.67 -1.82
CA VAL A 4 9.60 -0.95 -3.26
C VAL A 4 10.23 -2.32 -3.44
N TYR A 5 9.57 -3.19 -4.18
CA TYR A 5 9.95 -4.59 -4.31
C TYR A 5 10.15 -4.96 -5.78
N HIS A 6 11.26 -5.62 -6.05
CA HIS A 6 11.66 -6.02 -7.39
C HIS A 6 11.55 -7.54 -7.63
N SER A 7 11.05 -8.27 -6.64
CA SER A 7 10.82 -9.72 -6.74
C SER A 7 9.75 -10.16 -5.75
N ARG A 8 9.13 -11.33 -6.04
CA ARG A 8 8.03 -11.84 -5.23
C ARG A 8 8.42 -12.26 -3.80
N PRO A 9 9.54 -12.97 -3.56
CA PRO A 9 9.85 -13.45 -2.20
C PRO A 9 9.93 -12.36 -1.13
N PRO A 10 10.68 -11.25 -1.31
CA PRO A 10 10.71 -10.19 -0.31
C PRO A 10 9.38 -9.47 -0.15
N LEU A 11 8.59 -9.33 -1.23
CA LEU A 11 7.26 -8.75 -1.15
C LEU A 11 6.32 -9.62 -0.30
N GLN A 12 6.33 -10.94 -0.53
CA GLN A 12 5.49 -11.86 0.24
C GLN A 12 5.87 -11.85 1.72
N ARG A 13 7.16 -11.80 2.03
CA ARG A 13 7.63 -11.72 3.43
C ARG A 13 7.15 -10.46 4.12
N LEU A 14 7.15 -9.32 3.41
CA LEU A 14 6.62 -8.08 3.98
C LEU A 14 5.13 -8.20 4.30
N LEU A 15 4.33 -8.72 3.36
CA LEU A 15 2.90 -8.87 3.56
C LEU A 15 2.61 -9.77 4.76
N GLU A 16 3.34 -10.86 4.91
CA GLU A 16 3.21 -11.77 6.05
C GLU A 16 3.61 -11.11 7.38
N ALA A 17 4.67 -10.30 7.37
CA ALA A 17 5.13 -9.59 8.56
C ALA A 17 4.17 -8.48 9.01
N THR A 18 3.55 -7.78 8.06
CA THR A 18 2.63 -6.67 8.36
C THR A 18 1.20 -7.12 8.64
N MET A 19 0.83 -8.31 8.18
CA MET A 19 -0.50 -8.90 8.34
C MET A 19 -0.42 -10.35 8.81
N PRO A 20 0.09 -10.60 10.03
CA PRO A 20 0.31 -11.98 10.48
C PRO A 20 -0.98 -12.82 10.45
N GLY A 21 -0.90 -13.98 9.82
CA GLY A 21 -2.03 -14.91 9.69
C GLY A 21 -3.11 -14.47 8.71
N ARG A 22 -2.95 -13.34 8.04
CA ARG A 22 -3.95 -12.77 7.12
C ARG A 22 -3.33 -12.23 5.84
N ALA A 23 -2.05 -12.48 5.60
CA ALA A 23 -1.35 -11.94 4.45
C ALA A 23 -1.95 -12.48 3.15
N PRO A 24 -2.31 -11.59 2.19
CA PRO A 24 -2.71 -12.05 0.86
C PRO A 24 -1.50 -12.58 0.11
N ALA A 25 -1.75 -13.33 -0.94
CA ALA A 25 -0.71 -13.68 -1.88
C ALA A 25 -0.18 -12.40 -2.55
N ALA A 26 1.11 -12.34 -2.84
CA ALA A 26 1.66 -11.24 -3.59
C ALA A 26 0.99 -11.17 -4.98
N PRO A 27 0.71 -9.96 -5.50
CA PRO A 27 0.06 -9.82 -6.79
C PRO A 27 0.89 -10.41 -7.93
N PRO A 28 0.25 -10.89 -9.01
CA PRO A 28 0.96 -11.46 -10.16
C PRO A 28 1.61 -10.33 -10.98
N VAL A 29 2.87 -10.03 -10.68
CA VAL A 29 3.64 -8.97 -11.34
C VAL A 29 4.82 -9.60 -12.09
N ASP A 30 5.05 -9.15 -13.31
CA ASP A 30 6.26 -9.47 -14.05
C ASP A 30 7.39 -8.57 -13.57
N PHE A 31 8.22 -9.07 -12.67
CA PHE A 31 9.33 -8.31 -12.09
C PHE A 31 10.48 -8.02 -13.07
N ASN A 32 10.45 -8.59 -14.26
CA ASN A 32 11.40 -8.20 -15.32
C ASN A 32 11.04 -6.85 -15.96
N ARG A 33 9.77 -6.46 -15.86
CA ARG A 33 9.25 -5.22 -16.46
C ARG A 33 8.69 -4.24 -15.45
N GLY A 34 8.48 -4.70 -14.23
CA GLY A 34 7.80 -3.91 -13.23
C GLY A 34 8.38 -4.05 -11.85
N GLU A 35 7.94 -3.18 -10.99
CA GLU A 35 8.20 -3.20 -9.56
C GLU A 35 6.89 -3.02 -8.82
N VAL A 36 6.87 -3.38 -7.54
CA VAL A 36 5.70 -3.23 -6.69
C VAL A 36 6.03 -2.28 -5.55
N VAL A 37 5.21 -1.25 -5.41
CA VAL A 37 5.27 -0.33 -4.28
C VAL A 37 4.18 -0.72 -3.30
N VAL A 38 4.56 -0.98 -2.05
CA VAL A 38 3.61 -1.34 -0.99
C VAL A 38 3.55 -0.22 0.03
N VAL A 39 2.34 0.21 0.35
CA VAL A 39 2.08 1.15 1.44
C VAL A 39 1.13 0.48 2.42
N SER A 40 1.52 0.39 3.68
CA SER A 40 0.72 -0.21 4.74
C SER A 40 0.54 0.78 5.88
N LEU A 41 -0.70 0.91 6.36
CA LEU A 41 -1.02 1.79 7.48
C LEU A 41 -0.75 1.15 8.85
N GLY A 42 -0.52 -0.17 8.88
CA GLY A 42 -0.50 -0.91 10.14
C GLY A 42 -1.92 -1.20 10.65
N PRO A 43 -2.06 -1.61 11.91
CA PRO A 43 -3.36 -2.01 12.43
C PRO A 43 -4.32 -0.83 12.60
N ARG A 44 -5.60 -1.09 12.32
CA ARG A 44 -6.71 -0.18 12.56
C ARG A 44 -7.81 -0.92 13.31
N SER A 45 -8.64 -0.18 14.03
CA SER A 45 -9.59 -0.75 14.99
C SER A 45 -10.88 -1.27 14.37
N SER A 46 -11.13 -1.04 13.10
CA SER A 46 -12.35 -1.51 12.45
C SER A 46 -12.16 -1.68 10.94
N SER A 47 -13.17 -2.26 10.30
CA SER A 47 -13.21 -2.44 8.84
C SER A 47 -13.45 -1.15 8.06
N GLY A 48 -13.78 -0.04 8.75
CA GLY A 48 -14.11 1.22 8.08
C GLY A 48 -12.92 2.03 7.59
N TYR A 49 -11.70 1.63 7.95
CA TYR A 49 -10.49 2.31 7.49
C TYR A 49 -10.05 1.77 6.15
N SER A 50 -9.65 2.65 5.25
CA SER A 50 -9.15 2.26 3.94
C SER A 50 -8.03 3.19 3.48
N LEU A 51 -7.26 2.73 2.51
CA LEU A 51 -6.18 3.47 1.90
C LEU A 51 -6.49 3.61 0.42
N ARG A 52 -6.57 4.86 -0.06
CA ARG A 52 -6.94 5.16 -1.43
C ARG A 52 -5.78 5.79 -2.17
N VAL A 53 -5.45 5.25 -3.34
CA VAL A 53 -4.50 5.88 -4.25
C VAL A 53 -5.21 7.01 -4.98
N GLN A 54 -4.66 8.21 -4.87
CA GLN A 54 -5.22 9.38 -5.54
C GLN A 54 -4.60 9.59 -6.92
N ARG A 55 -3.28 9.47 -7.01
CA ARG A 55 -2.58 9.57 -8.28
C ARG A 55 -1.14 9.09 -8.16
N VAL A 56 -0.56 8.77 -9.29
CA VAL A 56 0.87 8.47 -9.43
C VAL A 56 1.41 9.40 -10.50
N VAL A 57 2.48 10.12 -10.18
CA VAL A 57 3.09 11.09 -11.09
C VAL A 57 4.58 10.79 -11.23
N GLU A 58 5.03 10.59 -12.46
CA GLU A 58 6.45 10.50 -12.75
C GLU A 58 6.99 11.89 -13.07
N ARG A 59 8.04 12.25 -12.36
CA ARG A 59 8.75 13.51 -12.58
C ARG A 59 10.23 13.21 -12.83
N ARG A 60 10.99 14.24 -13.19
CA ARG A 60 12.42 14.10 -13.47
C ARG A 60 13.18 13.47 -12.29
N ARG A 61 12.86 13.84 -11.06
CA ARG A 61 13.60 13.44 -9.85
C ARG A 61 13.01 12.25 -9.13
N GLY A 62 11.89 11.74 -9.56
CA GLY A 62 11.26 10.61 -8.88
C GLY A 62 9.86 10.30 -9.34
N ILE A 63 9.33 9.24 -8.78
CA ILE A 63 7.95 8.84 -8.95
C ILE A 63 7.22 9.17 -7.66
N TYR A 64 6.14 9.94 -7.76
CA TYR A 64 5.38 10.39 -6.60
C TYR A 64 4.05 9.67 -6.55
N VAL A 65 3.82 8.95 -5.47
CA VAL A 65 2.58 8.22 -5.21
C VAL A 65 1.80 8.97 -4.13
N TYR A 66 0.61 9.45 -4.49
CA TYR A 66 -0.25 10.18 -3.58
C TYR A 66 -1.40 9.30 -3.12
N LEU A 67 -1.49 9.12 -1.81
CA LEU A 67 -2.53 8.31 -1.18
C LEU A 67 -3.25 9.11 -0.09
N ARG A 68 -4.44 8.66 0.24
CA ARG A 68 -5.21 9.21 1.34
C ARG A 68 -5.78 8.09 2.19
N GLU A 69 -5.62 8.22 3.50
CA GLU A 69 -6.32 7.38 4.47
C GLU A 69 -7.75 7.88 4.62
N GLN A 70 -8.71 6.98 4.51
CA GLN A 70 -10.11 7.27 4.77
C GLN A 70 -10.52 6.62 6.08
N THR A 71 -11.13 7.41 6.96
CA THR A 71 -11.68 6.94 8.23
C THR A 71 -13.19 6.79 8.12
N PRO A 72 -13.82 5.87 8.88
CA PRO A 72 -15.27 5.74 8.86
C PRO A 72 -15.94 6.98 9.49
N GLY A 73 -17.07 7.37 8.95
CA GLY A 73 -17.93 8.34 9.60
C GLY A 73 -18.62 7.74 10.84
N LEU A 74 -19.12 8.59 11.72
CA LEU A 74 -19.74 8.14 12.97
C LEU A 74 -20.96 7.25 12.76
N SER A 75 -21.66 7.42 11.65
CA SER A 75 -22.86 6.64 11.33
C SER A 75 -22.59 5.49 10.36
N ASP A 76 -21.36 5.29 9.91
CA ASP A 76 -21.03 4.23 8.97
C ASP A 76 -21.04 2.87 9.67
N PRO A 77 -21.69 1.86 9.08
CA PRO A 77 -21.61 0.51 9.63
C PRO A 77 -20.23 -0.07 9.41
N VAL A 78 -19.59 -0.51 10.49
CA VAL A 78 -18.26 -1.12 10.43
C VAL A 78 -18.20 -2.34 11.33
N ASP A 79 -17.35 -3.30 10.99
CA ASP A 79 -17.04 -4.42 11.86
C ASP A 79 -15.97 -4.01 12.88
N PRO A 80 -16.18 -4.22 14.19
CA PRO A 80 -15.22 -3.87 15.23
C PRO A 80 -14.11 -4.93 15.32
N ARG A 81 -13.30 -5.02 14.29
CA ARG A 81 -12.18 -5.97 14.22
C ARG A 81 -10.91 -5.27 13.75
N VAL A 82 -9.77 -5.79 14.15
CA VAL A 82 -8.48 -5.26 13.68
C VAL A 82 -8.32 -5.55 12.20
N THR A 83 -8.01 -4.51 11.45
CA THR A 83 -7.73 -4.60 10.02
C THR A 83 -6.36 -3.99 9.71
N TYR A 84 -5.82 -4.33 8.54
CA TYR A 84 -4.50 -3.89 8.11
C TYR A 84 -4.60 -3.29 6.70
N PRO A 85 -5.08 -2.03 6.59
CA PRO A 85 -5.21 -1.40 5.28
C PRO A 85 -3.88 -1.28 4.57
N TYR A 86 -3.85 -1.66 3.31
CA TYR A 86 -2.65 -1.56 2.48
C TYR A 86 -3.01 -1.33 1.02
N ARG A 87 -2.01 -0.87 0.24
CA ARG A 87 -2.07 -0.86 -1.22
C ARG A 87 -0.77 -1.38 -1.78
N ALA A 88 -0.88 -2.23 -2.78
CA ALA A 88 0.24 -2.70 -3.57
C ALA A 88 0.03 -2.21 -5.01
N LEU A 89 0.98 -1.43 -5.50
CA LEU A 89 0.90 -0.82 -6.82
C LEU A 89 1.98 -1.41 -7.71
N ALA A 90 1.57 -1.93 -8.87
CA ALA A 90 2.51 -2.37 -9.89
C ALA A 90 2.85 -1.18 -10.78
N LEU A 91 4.12 -0.86 -10.86
CA LEU A 91 4.66 0.23 -11.69
C LEU A 91 5.67 -0.33 -12.68
N ALA A 92 5.91 0.38 -13.77
CA ALA A 92 7.01 0.06 -14.66
C ALA A 92 8.34 0.19 -13.91
N SER A 93 9.27 -0.72 -14.15
CA SER A 93 10.59 -0.68 -13.53
C SER A 93 11.29 0.65 -13.85
N SER A 94 11.89 1.24 -12.84
CA SER A 94 12.58 2.52 -12.96
C SER A 94 13.73 2.57 -11.97
N SER A 95 14.78 3.31 -12.33
CA SER A 95 15.87 3.64 -11.41
C SER A 95 15.55 4.86 -10.54
N LYS A 96 14.44 5.54 -10.80
CA LYS A 96 14.04 6.71 -10.03
C LYS A 96 13.55 6.32 -8.64
N PRO A 97 13.86 7.11 -7.62
CA PRO A 97 13.30 6.88 -6.29
C PRO A 97 11.79 7.07 -6.29
N VAL A 98 11.13 6.35 -5.42
CA VAL A 98 9.68 6.45 -5.22
C VAL A 98 9.42 7.21 -3.91
N TYR A 99 8.65 8.28 -4.00
CA TYR A 99 8.22 9.06 -2.85
C TYR A 99 6.74 8.85 -2.61
N VAL A 100 6.40 8.47 -1.40
CA VAL A 100 5.01 8.27 -1.00
C VAL A 100 4.56 9.48 -0.20
N LYS A 101 3.46 10.08 -0.66
CA LYS A 101 2.81 11.22 0.00
C LYS A 101 1.48 10.74 0.56
N LEU A 102 1.45 10.49 1.85
CA LEU A 102 0.25 10.06 2.54
C LEU A 102 -0.43 11.25 3.18
N HIS A 103 -1.64 11.55 2.73
CA HIS A 103 -2.48 12.55 3.38
C HIS A 103 -3.17 11.91 4.57
N GLY A 104 -3.13 12.61 5.68
CA GLY A 104 -3.65 12.15 6.92
C GLY A 104 -5.15 12.01 6.98
N ARG A 105 -5.61 11.74 8.16
CA ARG A 105 -7.02 11.58 8.45
C ARG A 105 -7.77 12.89 8.26
N PRO A 106 -9.00 12.82 7.80
CA PRO A 106 -9.86 14.00 7.78
C PRO A 106 -10.13 14.52 9.18
#